data_ea1bd48ecfc218d9115375cc0f2f6f07
#
_entry.id   ea1bd48ecfc218d9115375cc0f2f6f07
#
_cell.length_a   1.000
_cell.length_b   1.000
_cell.length_c   1.000
_cell.angle_alpha   90.00
_cell.angle_beta   90.00
_cell.angle_gamma   90.00
#
_symmetry.space_group_name_H-M   'P 1'
#
loop_
_entity.id
_entity.type
_entity.pdbx_description
1 polymer ?
#
loop_
_entity_poly.entity_id
_entity_poly.type
_entity_poly.pdbx_seq_one_letter_code
_entity_poly.pdbx_strand_id
1 'polypeptide(L)'
;MVYDGTEHSVKDYTVKISDPRYTEADFTFTGKAEASGVNAGTYEMGLKAEQFKNTNARFTNVKFVIKADGVLTITPKELTITAGSKTEYGPTPVTCDEWTVSGLAAGDKVESVKITGIQSVPGSSPNVPSDAVIKNAKGEDVTKNYAIKYVNGTLTMLEVLNKEDHFNYIIGTPEGLSLPTANVTRAEVATIFFRLMTDDARAKFDSLDNNFSDVAKGQWYNRAISTLANAGIIKGDPAGTYRPGDAITRAEMAAIIARFGDFKEGGKTFNDISGHWAQKYIELAASNGWINGNPDGTFKPNNNITRAETVAMINRVLDRQTKDVSDLLPVSQMTNWSDNMDTAKWYYRDMQEATNNHKAERVGNSIYEKWTEKLPDIDWASYQI
;
A
#
# COMPACT_ATOMS: atom_id res chain seq x y z
N MET A 1 -2.94 -11.55 -40.69
CA MET A 1 -4.10 -11.90 -39.86
C MET A 1 -3.73 -11.71 -38.39
N VAL A 2 -4.68 -11.55 -37.47
CA VAL A 2 -4.41 -11.47 -36.03
C VAL A 2 -4.68 -12.85 -35.42
N TYR A 3 -3.89 -13.29 -34.46
CA TYR A 3 -4.11 -14.52 -33.73
C TYR A 3 -5.51 -14.58 -33.09
N ASP A 4 -6.22 -15.67 -33.28
CA ASP A 4 -7.58 -15.91 -32.75
C ASP A 4 -7.79 -17.33 -32.20
N GLY A 5 -6.73 -18.13 -32.17
CA GLY A 5 -6.74 -19.53 -31.72
C GLY A 5 -7.16 -20.54 -32.79
N THR A 6 -7.50 -20.09 -34.00
CA THR A 6 -7.91 -20.96 -35.13
C THR A 6 -6.82 -21.09 -36.17
N GLU A 7 -6.93 -22.11 -37.04
CA GLU A 7 -6.02 -22.27 -38.16
C GLU A 7 -6.39 -21.28 -39.28
N HIS A 8 -5.40 -20.54 -39.73
CA HIS A 8 -5.47 -19.67 -40.92
C HIS A 8 -4.65 -20.26 -42.05
N SER A 9 -5.06 -20.02 -43.30
CA SER A 9 -4.30 -20.41 -44.46
C SER A 9 -4.39 -19.39 -45.58
N VAL A 10 -3.34 -19.35 -46.40
CA VAL A 10 -3.31 -18.75 -47.73
C VAL A 10 -3.03 -19.80 -48.74
N LYS A 11 -3.72 -19.80 -49.89
CA LYS A 11 -3.68 -20.84 -50.88
C LYS A 11 -3.51 -20.25 -52.28
N ASP A 12 -3.18 -21.14 -53.20
CA ASP A 12 -3.07 -20.86 -54.60
C ASP A 12 -1.85 -20.00 -55.01
N TYR A 13 -1.55 -19.98 -56.28
CA TYR A 13 -0.53 -19.17 -56.89
C TYR A 13 -1.03 -18.60 -58.22
N THR A 14 -0.39 -17.56 -58.70
CA THR A 14 -0.66 -16.96 -60.01
C THR A 14 0.51 -17.20 -60.95
N VAL A 15 0.20 -17.36 -62.21
CA VAL A 15 1.23 -17.58 -63.24
C VAL A 15 1.26 -16.41 -64.19
N LYS A 16 2.47 -15.97 -64.56
CA LYS A 16 2.70 -15.05 -65.66
C LYS A 16 3.49 -15.77 -66.76
N ILE A 17 2.80 -16.01 -67.91
CA ILE A 17 3.35 -16.71 -69.06
C ILE A 17 3.84 -15.65 -70.04
N SER A 18 5.07 -15.82 -70.54
CA SER A 18 5.69 -14.88 -71.49
C SER A 18 5.35 -15.13 -72.96
N ASP A 19 5.06 -16.40 -73.34
CA ASP A 19 4.68 -16.75 -74.69
C ASP A 19 3.15 -17.03 -74.73
N PRO A 20 2.29 -16.25 -75.44
CA PRO A 20 0.84 -16.39 -75.43
C PRO A 20 0.36 -17.75 -76.01
N ARG A 21 1.22 -18.54 -76.63
CA ARG A 21 0.89 -19.88 -77.16
C ARG A 21 1.06 -20.96 -76.11
N TYR A 22 1.75 -20.68 -75.00
CA TYR A 22 1.89 -21.55 -73.82
C TYR A 22 0.81 -21.19 -72.81
N THR A 23 0.19 -22.18 -72.21
CA THR A 23 -0.93 -21.99 -71.28
C THR A 23 -0.70 -22.75 -69.99
N GLU A 24 -1.54 -22.53 -68.98
CA GLU A 24 -1.47 -23.28 -67.72
C GLU A 24 -1.76 -24.79 -67.90
N ALA A 25 -2.42 -25.21 -68.99
CA ALA A 25 -2.63 -26.60 -69.34
C ALA A 25 -1.33 -27.31 -69.82
N ASP A 26 -0.28 -26.56 -70.14
CA ASP A 26 0.97 -27.05 -70.70
C ASP A 26 2.01 -27.42 -69.65
N PHE A 27 1.68 -27.30 -68.36
CA PHE A 27 2.52 -27.75 -67.28
C PHE A 27 1.71 -28.39 -66.14
N THR A 28 2.39 -29.13 -65.30
CA THR A 28 1.83 -29.68 -64.04
C THR A 28 2.54 -29.11 -62.85
N PHE A 29 1.82 -28.92 -61.77
CA PHE A 29 2.31 -28.57 -60.43
C PHE A 29 2.17 -29.79 -59.53
N THR A 30 3.26 -30.21 -58.88
CA THR A 30 3.30 -31.40 -58.00
C THR A 30 3.45 -31.06 -56.53
N GLY A 31 3.43 -29.77 -56.20
CA GLY A 31 3.54 -29.29 -54.82
C GLY A 31 2.18 -29.05 -54.14
N LYS A 32 2.25 -28.47 -52.97
CA LYS A 32 1.08 -27.88 -52.26
C LYS A 32 1.30 -26.37 -52.16
N ALA A 33 0.48 -25.62 -52.87
CA ALA A 33 0.51 -24.15 -52.80
C ALA A 33 -0.35 -23.68 -51.64
N GLU A 34 0.10 -23.88 -50.45
CA GLU A 34 -0.61 -23.51 -49.21
C GLU A 34 0.42 -23.23 -48.11
N ALA A 35 0.21 -22.12 -47.40
CA ALA A 35 0.84 -21.86 -46.11
C ALA A 35 -0.27 -21.78 -45.05
N SER A 36 -0.15 -22.54 -43.97
CA SER A 36 -1.11 -22.52 -42.85
C SER A 36 -0.42 -22.46 -41.51
N GLY A 37 -1.14 -21.91 -40.52
CA GLY A 37 -0.66 -21.84 -39.16
C GLY A 37 -1.75 -21.40 -38.21
N VAL A 38 -1.54 -21.65 -36.92
CA VAL A 38 -2.40 -21.23 -35.79
C VAL A 38 -1.74 -20.12 -35.00
N ASN A 39 -0.44 -20.27 -34.70
CA ASN A 39 0.28 -19.36 -33.81
C ASN A 39 0.74 -18.07 -34.52
N ALA A 40 0.99 -17.03 -33.77
CA ALA A 40 1.62 -15.83 -34.30
C ALA A 40 3.00 -16.16 -34.89
N GLY A 41 3.21 -15.71 -36.11
CA GLY A 41 4.44 -16.04 -36.87
C GLY A 41 4.22 -15.80 -38.36
N THR A 42 5.26 -16.20 -39.13
CA THR A 42 5.28 -16.15 -40.57
C THR A 42 5.45 -17.58 -41.13
N TYR A 43 4.59 -17.94 -42.04
CA TYR A 43 4.53 -19.26 -42.69
C TYR A 43 4.66 -19.08 -44.18
N GLU A 44 5.63 -19.75 -44.79
CA GLU A 44 5.89 -19.69 -46.22
C GLU A 44 5.28 -20.90 -46.93
N MET A 45 4.79 -20.73 -48.14
CA MET A 45 4.31 -21.84 -48.94
C MET A 45 5.43 -22.76 -49.38
N GLY A 46 6.64 -22.23 -49.49
CA GLY A 46 7.81 -22.98 -49.92
C GLY A 46 7.78 -23.42 -51.36
N LEU A 47 7.21 -22.58 -52.26
CA LEU A 47 7.14 -22.87 -53.70
C LEU A 47 8.53 -22.90 -54.32
N LYS A 48 8.81 -23.96 -55.10
CA LYS A 48 10.09 -24.17 -55.79
C LYS A 48 9.83 -24.43 -57.28
N ALA A 49 10.76 -23.99 -58.15
CA ALA A 49 10.66 -24.16 -59.57
C ALA A 49 10.58 -25.65 -60.01
N GLU A 50 11.22 -26.53 -59.23
CA GLU A 50 11.27 -27.97 -59.48
C GLU A 50 9.91 -28.68 -59.31
N GLN A 51 8.95 -28.01 -58.64
CA GLN A 51 7.59 -28.53 -58.46
C GLN A 51 6.72 -28.33 -59.72
N PHE A 52 7.23 -27.55 -60.67
CA PHE A 52 6.54 -27.26 -61.95
C PHE A 52 7.22 -28.03 -63.06
N LYS A 53 6.44 -28.76 -63.87
CA LYS A 53 6.98 -29.59 -64.94
C LYS A 53 6.23 -29.29 -66.25
N ASN A 54 6.98 -28.91 -67.28
CA ASN A 54 6.44 -28.75 -68.61
C ASN A 54 5.95 -30.12 -69.15
N THR A 55 4.73 -30.15 -69.66
CA THR A 55 4.10 -31.34 -70.25
C THR A 55 3.89 -31.20 -71.75
N ASN A 56 4.14 -30.01 -72.34
CA ASN A 56 3.98 -29.78 -73.77
C ASN A 56 5.30 -29.94 -74.53
N ALA A 57 5.41 -31.04 -75.28
CA ALA A 57 6.61 -31.37 -76.02
C ALA A 57 6.95 -30.36 -77.15
N ARG A 58 6.06 -29.49 -77.55
CA ARG A 58 6.35 -28.45 -78.55
C ARG A 58 7.18 -27.28 -78.00
N PHE A 59 7.30 -27.16 -76.67
CA PHE A 59 8.11 -26.16 -76.02
C PHE A 59 9.26 -26.84 -75.26
N THR A 60 10.45 -26.81 -75.83
CA THR A 60 11.62 -27.54 -75.32
C THR A 60 12.42 -26.72 -74.31
N ASN A 61 12.27 -25.39 -74.27
CA ASN A 61 13.03 -24.45 -73.43
C ASN A 61 12.16 -23.70 -72.42
N VAL A 62 11.33 -24.42 -71.65
CA VAL A 62 10.51 -23.84 -70.60
C VAL A 62 11.31 -23.72 -69.30
N LYS A 63 11.33 -22.53 -68.70
CA LYS A 63 11.94 -22.27 -67.43
C LYS A 63 10.89 -21.75 -66.47
N PHE A 64 10.72 -22.44 -65.35
CA PHE A 64 9.89 -21.96 -64.24
C PHE A 64 10.77 -21.12 -63.28
N VAL A 65 10.22 -19.95 -62.83
CA VAL A 65 10.90 -19.04 -61.92
C VAL A 65 9.91 -18.60 -60.89
N ILE A 66 10.18 -18.87 -59.62
CA ILE A 66 9.38 -18.32 -58.52
C ILE A 66 9.81 -16.87 -58.30
N LYS A 67 8.90 -15.94 -58.56
CA LYS A 67 9.11 -14.47 -58.42
C LYS A 67 8.92 -14.01 -56.99
N ALA A 68 7.94 -14.59 -56.28
CA ALA A 68 7.68 -14.39 -54.86
C ALA A 68 7.03 -15.66 -54.32
N ASP A 69 7.38 -16.04 -53.14
CA ASP A 69 6.68 -17.12 -52.43
C ASP A 69 5.41 -16.55 -51.74
N GLY A 70 4.44 -17.42 -51.58
CA GLY A 70 3.26 -17.07 -50.79
C GLY A 70 3.53 -17.08 -49.31
N VAL A 71 3.10 -16.09 -48.59
CA VAL A 71 3.39 -15.92 -47.14
C VAL A 71 2.11 -15.64 -46.36
N LEU A 72 1.88 -16.43 -45.32
CA LEU A 72 0.89 -16.14 -44.31
C LEU A 72 1.60 -15.48 -43.09
N THR A 73 1.17 -14.32 -42.70
CA THR A 73 1.59 -13.66 -41.44
C THR A 73 0.44 -13.59 -40.49
N ILE A 74 0.63 -14.16 -39.28
CA ILE A 74 -0.28 -14.05 -38.14
C ILE A 74 0.41 -13.17 -37.09
N THR A 75 -0.18 -12.03 -36.80
CA THR A 75 0.34 -11.09 -35.79
C THR A 75 -0.19 -11.44 -34.41
N PRO A 76 0.58 -11.17 -33.34
CA PRO A 76 0.11 -11.33 -31.98
C PRO A 76 -1.18 -10.51 -31.73
N LYS A 77 -2.09 -11.08 -30.95
CA LYS A 77 -3.30 -10.42 -30.50
C LYS A 77 -3.01 -9.50 -29.33
N GLU A 78 -3.56 -8.30 -29.33
CA GLU A 78 -3.46 -7.40 -28.19
C GLU A 78 -4.23 -7.98 -26.99
N LEU A 79 -3.58 -7.97 -25.84
CA LEU A 79 -4.13 -8.40 -24.55
C LEU A 79 -3.81 -7.34 -23.50
N THR A 80 -4.79 -6.98 -22.69
CA THR A 80 -4.55 -6.10 -21.53
C THR A 80 -4.78 -6.87 -20.24
N ILE A 81 -3.80 -6.81 -19.33
CA ILE A 81 -3.89 -7.32 -17.96
C ILE A 81 -3.77 -6.14 -17.01
N THR A 82 -4.77 -5.94 -16.16
CA THR A 82 -4.85 -4.84 -15.20
C THR A 82 -4.81 -5.41 -13.78
N ALA A 83 -3.83 -4.99 -12.97
CA ALA A 83 -3.78 -5.35 -11.57
C ALA A 83 -4.87 -4.62 -10.77
N GLY A 84 -5.37 -5.27 -9.73
CA GLY A 84 -6.35 -4.70 -8.82
C GLY A 84 -5.81 -3.52 -8.01
N SER A 85 -6.71 -2.65 -7.59
CA SER A 85 -6.42 -1.55 -6.67
C SER A 85 -7.10 -1.82 -5.34
N LYS A 86 -6.44 -1.40 -4.23
CA LYS A 86 -6.98 -1.56 -2.89
C LYS A 86 -6.64 -0.38 -2.01
N THR A 87 -7.63 0.06 -1.22
CA THR A 87 -7.47 1.15 -0.24
C THR A 87 -7.86 0.62 1.13
N GLU A 88 -6.98 0.75 2.11
CA GLU A 88 -7.20 0.35 3.50
C GLU A 88 -6.56 1.36 4.45
N TYR A 89 -7.02 1.37 5.70
CA TYR A 89 -6.34 2.08 6.78
C TYR A 89 -5.19 1.24 7.35
N GLY A 90 -4.09 1.90 7.76
CA GLY A 90 -3.05 1.25 8.56
C GLY A 90 -3.61 0.61 9.86
N PRO A 91 -2.82 -0.20 10.56
CA PRO A 91 -1.39 -0.44 10.41
C PRO A 91 -1.01 -1.67 9.56
N THR A 92 -1.97 -2.42 9.05
CA THR A 92 -1.66 -3.63 8.26
C THR A 92 -1.26 -3.23 6.85
N PRO A 93 -0.12 -3.74 6.33
CA PRO A 93 0.28 -3.46 4.95
C PRO A 93 -0.81 -3.85 3.94
N VAL A 94 -1.02 -2.97 2.96
CA VAL A 94 -2.00 -3.17 1.89
C VAL A 94 -1.35 -3.94 0.75
N THR A 95 -1.94 -5.07 0.38
CA THR A 95 -1.61 -5.87 -0.80
C THR A 95 -2.88 -6.22 -1.55
N CYS A 96 -2.77 -6.49 -2.86
CA CYS A 96 -3.90 -6.92 -3.69
C CYS A 96 -3.39 -7.85 -4.78
N ASP A 97 -3.82 -9.12 -4.75
CA ASP A 97 -3.45 -10.12 -5.74
C ASP A 97 -4.48 -10.23 -6.88
N GLU A 98 -5.54 -9.44 -6.85
CA GLU A 98 -6.58 -9.42 -7.87
C GLU A 98 -6.07 -8.81 -9.17
N TRP A 99 -6.61 -9.30 -10.29
CA TRP A 99 -6.36 -8.77 -11.62
C TRP A 99 -7.52 -9.06 -12.56
N THR A 100 -7.57 -8.32 -13.65
CA THR A 100 -8.55 -8.51 -14.73
C THR A 100 -7.82 -8.63 -16.06
N VAL A 101 -8.48 -9.26 -17.03
CA VAL A 101 -7.95 -9.47 -18.38
C VAL A 101 -8.98 -9.13 -19.44
N SER A 102 -8.51 -8.57 -20.55
CA SER A 102 -9.33 -8.34 -21.75
C SER A 102 -8.52 -8.61 -23.02
N GLY A 103 -9.16 -9.17 -24.03
CA GLY A 103 -8.54 -9.43 -25.34
C GLY A 103 -8.12 -10.88 -25.58
N LEU A 104 -8.48 -11.87 -24.74
CA LEU A 104 -8.21 -13.28 -25.00
C LEU A 104 -8.87 -13.79 -26.28
N ALA A 105 -8.24 -14.71 -26.95
CA ALA A 105 -8.85 -15.51 -28.01
C ALA A 105 -9.78 -16.59 -27.41
N ALA A 106 -10.71 -17.05 -28.20
CA ALA A 106 -11.67 -18.06 -27.74
C ALA A 106 -10.96 -19.35 -27.35
N GLY A 107 -11.27 -19.85 -26.13
CA GLY A 107 -10.65 -21.06 -25.60
C GLY A 107 -9.32 -20.86 -24.86
N ASP A 108 -8.71 -19.68 -24.96
CA ASP A 108 -7.50 -19.37 -24.22
C ASP A 108 -7.83 -18.82 -22.81
N LYS A 109 -6.97 -19.07 -21.85
CA LYS A 109 -7.10 -18.58 -20.48
C LYS A 109 -5.75 -18.10 -19.93
N VAL A 110 -5.79 -17.12 -19.05
CA VAL A 110 -4.63 -16.77 -18.25
C VAL A 110 -4.49 -17.80 -17.14
N GLU A 111 -3.37 -18.49 -17.11
CA GLU A 111 -3.03 -19.49 -16.09
C GLU A 111 -2.49 -18.82 -14.81
N SER A 112 -1.63 -17.83 -14.99
CA SER A 112 -1.03 -17.09 -13.89
C SER A 112 -0.61 -15.68 -14.30
N VAL A 113 -0.63 -14.78 -13.32
CA VAL A 113 -0.03 -13.45 -13.40
C VAL A 113 0.76 -13.24 -12.12
N LYS A 114 1.96 -12.74 -12.23
CA LYS A 114 2.73 -12.31 -11.05
C LYS A 114 2.31 -10.89 -10.71
N ILE A 115 1.83 -10.70 -9.49
CA ILE A 115 1.51 -9.37 -8.95
C ILE A 115 2.56 -9.00 -7.91
N THR A 116 3.07 -7.77 -7.97
CA THR A 116 4.04 -7.25 -7.01
C THR A 116 3.64 -5.85 -6.59
N GLY A 117 3.53 -5.67 -5.28
CA GLY A 117 3.20 -4.38 -4.66
C GLY A 117 2.91 -4.57 -3.19
N ILE A 118 3.31 -3.59 -2.40
CA ILE A 118 2.97 -3.49 -0.98
C ILE A 118 3.00 -2.01 -0.59
N GLN A 119 1.99 -1.57 0.17
CA GLN A 119 1.94 -0.26 0.77
C GLN A 119 1.92 -0.42 2.29
N SER A 120 3.02 -0.06 2.95
CA SER A 120 3.23 -0.29 4.38
C SER A 120 3.10 0.95 5.24
N VAL A 121 2.99 2.13 4.63
CA VAL A 121 2.84 3.43 5.29
C VAL A 121 1.75 4.23 4.60
N PRO A 122 1.18 5.26 5.25
CA PRO A 122 0.22 6.14 4.59
C PRO A 122 0.75 6.72 3.29
N GLY A 123 -0.10 6.71 2.25
CA GLY A 123 0.26 7.08 0.89
C GLY A 123 -0.17 6.04 -0.13
N SER A 124 0.40 6.11 -1.33
CA SER A 124 0.05 5.20 -2.43
C SER A 124 1.28 4.70 -3.16
N SER A 125 1.22 3.44 -3.59
CA SER A 125 2.21 2.79 -4.46
C SER A 125 1.55 1.97 -5.57
N PRO A 126 2.27 1.68 -6.67
CA PRO A 126 1.73 0.85 -7.73
C PRO A 126 1.62 -0.62 -7.32
N ASN A 127 0.56 -1.28 -7.78
CA ASN A 127 0.40 -2.73 -7.80
C ASN A 127 0.72 -3.19 -9.22
N VAL A 128 1.80 -3.94 -9.41
CA VAL A 128 2.41 -4.16 -10.73
C VAL A 128 2.19 -5.60 -11.20
N PRO A 129 1.46 -5.81 -12.33
CA PRO A 129 1.34 -7.12 -12.95
C PRO A 129 2.52 -7.41 -13.89
N SER A 130 2.96 -8.65 -13.94
CA SER A 130 4.02 -9.12 -14.83
C SER A 130 3.93 -10.63 -15.09
N ASP A 131 4.78 -11.14 -15.97
CA ASP A 131 5.06 -12.57 -16.18
C ASP A 131 3.79 -13.42 -16.35
N ALA A 132 2.81 -12.94 -17.11
CA ALA A 132 1.60 -13.69 -17.38
C ALA A 132 1.90 -14.93 -18.22
N VAL A 133 1.24 -16.03 -17.88
CA VAL A 133 1.26 -17.28 -18.65
C VAL A 133 -0.13 -17.55 -19.18
N ILE A 134 -0.25 -17.72 -20.51
CA ILE A 134 -1.52 -17.97 -21.21
C ILE A 134 -1.51 -19.36 -21.79
N LYS A 135 -2.55 -20.12 -21.53
CA LYS A 135 -2.71 -21.47 -22.06
C LYS A 135 -3.97 -21.58 -22.91
N ASN A 136 -3.88 -22.38 -23.98
CA ASN A 136 -5.04 -22.75 -24.78
C ASN A 136 -5.87 -23.88 -24.12
N ALA A 137 -6.98 -24.26 -24.74
CA ALA A 137 -7.86 -25.32 -24.25
C ALA A 137 -7.19 -26.70 -24.08
N LYS A 138 -6.03 -26.91 -24.75
CA LYS A 138 -5.22 -28.13 -24.61
C LYS A 138 -4.18 -28.05 -23.49
N GLY A 139 -4.06 -26.91 -22.84
CA GLY A 139 -3.06 -26.68 -21.80
C GLY A 139 -1.67 -26.29 -22.34
N GLU A 140 -1.53 -26.02 -23.63
CA GLU A 140 -0.28 -25.58 -24.26
C GLU A 140 -0.05 -24.09 -23.99
N ASP A 141 1.20 -23.70 -23.78
CA ASP A 141 1.58 -22.29 -23.60
C ASP A 141 1.50 -21.53 -24.93
N VAL A 142 0.60 -20.58 -24.99
CA VAL A 142 0.34 -19.71 -26.13
C VAL A 142 0.64 -18.22 -25.86
N THR A 143 1.38 -17.94 -24.80
CA THR A 143 1.71 -16.58 -24.36
C THR A 143 2.33 -15.73 -25.46
N LYS A 144 3.18 -16.33 -26.30
CA LYS A 144 3.87 -15.65 -27.42
C LYS A 144 2.92 -15.19 -28.53
N ASN A 145 1.68 -15.69 -28.56
CA ASN A 145 0.66 -15.28 -29.50
C ASN A 145 -0.05 -13.95 -29.10
N TYR A 146 0.39 -13.35 -27.98
CA TYR A 146 -0.18 -12.11 -27.47
C TYR A 146 0.87 -11.01 -27.35
N ALA A 147 0.47 -9.81 -27.70
CA ALA A 147 1.13 -8.55 -27.34
C ALA A 147 0.51 -8.05 -26.04
N ILE A 148 1.15 -8.40 -24.89
CA ILE A 148 0.58 -8.15 -23.57
C ILE A 148 0.90 -6.74 -23.12
N LYS A 149 -0.15 -5.95 -22.83
CA LYS A 149 -0.09 -4.65 -22.14
C LYS A 149 -0.42 -4.85 -20.67
N TYR A 150 0.52 -4.54 -19.80
CA TYR A 150 0.32 -4.52 -18.36
C TYR A 150 -0.12 -3.14 -17.89
N VAL A 151 -1.15 -3.08 -17.05
CA VAL A 151 -1.67 -1.85 -16.43
C VAL A 151 -1.62 -2.00 -14.92
N ASN A 152 -0.92 -1.09 -14.26
CA ASN A 152 -0.80 -1.11 -12.81
C ASN A 152 -2.13 -0.78 -12.13
N GLY A 153 -2.38 -1.44 -11.01
CA GLY A 153 -3.31 -0.99 -9.99
C GLY A 153 -2.64 -0.01 -9.02
N THR A 154 -3.39 0.42 -8.02
CA THR A 154 -2.90 1.31 -6.96
C THR A 154 -3.21 0.71 -5.60
N LEU A 155 -2.21 0.63 -4.73
CA LEU A 155 -2.37 0.30 -3.32
C LEU A 155 -2.30 1.61 -2.52
N THR A 156 -3.32 1.87 -1.70
CA THR A 156 -3.39 3.09 -0.88
C THR A 156 -3.56 2.71 0.58
N MET A 157 -2.69 3.21 1.43
CA MET A 157 -2.87 3.18 2.88
C MET A 157 -3.29 4.57 3.36
N LEU A 158 -4.42 4.64 4.05
CA LEU A 158 -4.96 5.86 4.62
C LEU A 158 -4.37 6.11 6.01
N GLU A 159 -4.20 7.39 6.34
CA GLU A 159 -3.83 7.82 7.69
C GLU A 159 -4.93 7.48 8.69
N VAL A 160 -4.52 6.94 9.84
CA VAL A 160 -5.42 6.69 10.96
C VAL A 160 -5.43 7.87 11.92
N LEU A 161 -4.27 8.50 12.14
CA LEU A 161 -4.13 9.65 13.03
C LEU A 161 -4.30 10.96 12.26
N ASN A 162 -5.02 11.89 12.86
CA ASN A 162 -5.12 13.25 12.38
C ASN A 162 -3.83 14.01 12.73
N LYS A 163 -3.03 14.29 11.71
CA LYS A 163 -1.76 15.04 11.82
C LYS A 163 -1.94 16.50 11.41
N GLU A 164 -3.08 16.86 10.85
CA GLU A 164 -3.33 18.21 10.30
C GLU A 164 -3.85 19.18 11.36
N ASP A 165 -4.84 18.75 12.17
CA ASP A 165 -5.51 19.60 13.14
C ASP A 165 -4.86 19.47 14.52
N HIS A 166 -4.53 20.60 15.14
CA HIS A 166 -3.90 20.70 16.47
C HIS A 166 -4.94 20.89 17.58
N PHE A 167 -5.81 19.90 17.77
CA PHE A 167 -6.82 19.97 18.84
C PHE A 167 -6.29 19.43 20.17
N ASN A 168 -6.90 19.92 21.27
CA ASN A 168 -6.62 19.45 22.60
C ASN A 168 -7.07 17.99 22.77
N TYR A 169 -6.14 17.04 22.88
CA TYR A 169 -6.43 15.62 23.07
C TYR A 169 -6.26 15.15 24.53
N ILE A 170 -5.65 15.98 25.37
CA ILE A 170 -5.58 15.81 26.82
C ILE A 170 -6.62 16.73 27.47
N ILE A 171 -7.37 16.17 28.40
CA ILE A 171 -8.30 16.91 29.26
C ILE A 171 -7.69 17.01 30.66
N GLY A 172 -7.70 18.20 31.25
CA GLY A 172 -7.29 18.38 32.62
C GLY A 172 -8.36 17.91 33.62
N THR A 173 -8.03 17.98 34.89
CA THR A 173 -8.97 17.65 35.96
C THR A 173 -9.91 18.82 36.23
N PRO A 174 -11.08 18.60 36.90
CA PRO A 174 -11.97 19.69 37.32
C PRO A 174 -11.30 20.73 38.23
N GLU A 175 -10.22 20.33 38.93
CA GLU A 175 -9.43 21.20 39.80
C GLU A 175 -8.42 22.07 39.04
N GLY A 176 -8.38 21.99 37.70
CA GLY A 176 -7.48 22.78 36.87
C GLY A 176 -6.04 22.25 36.82
N LEU A 177 -5.88 20.95 36.91
CA LEU A 177 -4.57 20.27 36.83
C LEU A 177 -4.41 19.46 35.54
N SER A 178 -3.24 19.48 34.93
CA SER A 178 -2.88 18.66 33.80
C SER A 178 -2.16 17.36 34.17
N LEU A 179 -1.67 17.24 35.41
CA LEU A 179 -1.02 16.09 36.03
C LEU A 179 0.18 15.54 35.25
N PRO A 180 1.17 16.35 34.84
CA PRO A 180 2.24 15.95 33.94
C PRO A 180 3.12 14.81 34.49
N THR A 181 3.28 14.75 35.82
CA THR A 181 4.14 13.75 36.49
C THR A 181 3.39 12.49 36.96
N ALA A 182 2.06 12.47 36.83
CA ALA A 182 1.28 11.28 37.17
C ALA A 182 1.46 10.18 36.09
N ASN A 183 1.42 8.92 36.51
CA ASN A 183 1.34 7.81 35.58
C ASN A 183 0.00 7.87 34.81
N VAL A 184 0.04 7.43 33.56
CA VAL A 184 -1.14 7.32 32.70
C VAL A 184 -1.61 5.87 32.64
N THR A 185 -2.92 5.66 32.68
CA THR A 185 -3.49 4.32 32.58
C THR A 185 -3.62 3.88 31.11
N ARG A 186 -3.74 2.58 30.90
CA ARG A 186 -3.95 1.99 29.56
C ARG A 186 -5.29 2.49 28.95
N ALA A 187 -6.33 2.68 29.77
CA ALA A 187 -7.61 3.26 29.31
C ALA A 187 -7.46 4.72 28.86
N GLU A 188 -6.74 5.54 29.60
CA GLU A 188 -6.47 6.93 29.20
C GLU A 188 -5.69 7.02 27.90
N VAL A 189 -4.65 6.18 27.71
CA VAL A 189 -3.89 6.12 26.45
C VAL A 189 -4.79 5.71 25.28
N ALA A 190 -5.64 4.70 25.45
CA ALA A 190 -6.60 4.33 24.43
C ALA A 190 -7.55 5.49 24.07
N THR A 191 -8.04 6.20 25.05
CA THR A 191 -8.92 7.37 24.82
C THR A 191 -8.19 8.51 24.10
N ILE A 192 -6.93 8.76 24.42
CA ILE A 192 -6.09 9.74 23.71
C ILE A 192 -5.98 9.37 22.23
N PHE A 193 -5.57 8.13 21.91
CA PHE A 193 -5.46 7.72 20.50
C PHE A 193 -6.80 7.69 19.77
N PHE A 194 -7.90 7.33 20.43
CA PHE A 194 -9.24 7.43 19.85
C PHE A 194 -9.58 8.87 19.44
N ARG A 195 -9.27 9.87 20.28
CA ARG A 195 -9.44 11.29 19.97
C ARG A 195 -8.58 11.73 18.79
N LEU A 196 -7.37 11.19 18.70
CA LEU A 196 -6.40 11.51 17.65
C LEU A 196 -6.68 10.82 16.31
N MET A 197 -7.63 9.88 16.22
CA MET A 197 -8.03 9.29 14.95
C MET A 197 -8.67 10.37 14.04
N THR A 198 -8.46 10.24 12.73
CA THR A 198 -9.27 10.98 11.74
C THR A 198 -10.74 10.58 11.89
N ASP A 199 -11.66 11.48 11.55
CA ASP A 199 -13.10 11.21 11.65
C ASP A 199 -13.50 10.00 10.80
N ASP A 200 -12.95 9.86 9.59
CA ASP A 200 -13.21 8.75 8.70
C ASP A 200 -12.69 7.42 9.27
N ALA A 201 -11.46 7.41 9.81
CA ALA A 201 -10.90 6.20 10.45
C ALA A 201 -11.72 5.83 11.69
N ARG A 202 -12.10 6.82 12.51
CA ARG A 202 -12.93 6.62 13.69
C ARG A 202 -14.29 6.03 13.31
N ALA A 203 -14.95 6.58 12.29
CA ALA A 203 -16.24 6.06 11.79
C ALA A 203 -16.12 4.65 11.21
N LYS A 204 -15.03 4.36 10.48
CA LYS A 204 -14.77 3.04 9.88
C LYS A 204 -14.62 1.94 10.91
N PHE A 205 -13.94 2.23 12.03
CA PHE A 205 -13.59 1.23 13.04
C PHE A 205 -14.46 1.31 14.29
N ASP A 206 -15.42 2.24 14.38
CA ASP A 206 -16.28 2.43 15.56
C ASP A 206 -16.90 1.13 16.03
N SER A 207 -16.69 0.83 17.31
CA SER A 207 -17.19 -0.39 17.93
C SER A 207 -17.40 -0.21 19.44
N LEU A 208 -18.44 -0.84 19.96
CA LEU A 208 -18.66 -1.06 21.40
C LEU A 208 -18.38 -2.51 21.81
N ASP A 209 -18.05 -3.36 20.83
CA ASP A 209 -17.78 -4.78 21.04
C ASP A 209 -16.27 -5.04 20.96
N ASN A 210 -15.78 -5.82 21.90
CA ASN A 210 -14.38 -6.23 21.96
C ASN A 210 -14.28 -7.65 22.56
N ASN A 211 -13.10 -8.26 22.48
CA ASN A 211 -12.84 -9.59 23.00
C ASN A 211 -12.14 -9.59 24.37
N PHE A 212 -12.05 -8.46 25.07
CA PHE A 212 -11.39 -8.37 26.37
C PHE A 212 -12.37 -8.62 27.49
N SER A 213 -12.07 -9.60 28.34
CA SER A 213 -12.95 -10.02 29.44
C SER A 213 -13.15 -8.97 30.53
N ASP A 214 -12.25 -8.00 30.60
CA ASP A 214 -12.21 -6.94 31.61
C ASP A 214 -12.61 -5.53 31.07
N VAL A 215 -13.12 -5.49 29.84
CA VAL A 215 -13.62 -4.24 29.20
C VAL A 215 -15.14 -4.36 29.01
N ALA A 216 -15.90 -4.00 30.04
CA ALA A 216 -17.34 -4.11 30.01
C ALA A 216 -18.01 -2.98 29.23
N LYS A 217 -19.16 -3.27 28.59
CA LYS A 217 -20.02 -2.25 27.99
C LYS A 217 -20.49 -1.23 29.05
N GLY A 218 -20.55 0.04 28.66
CA GLY A 218 -20.96 1.13 29.57
C GLY A 218 -19.82 1.74 30.39
N GLN A 219 -18.61 1.19 30.32
CA GLN A 219 -17.44 1.87 30.87
C GLN A 219 -17.04 3.02 29.96
N TRP A 220 -16.58 4.14 30.51
CA TRP A 220 -16.21 5.36 29.78
C TRP A 220 -15.15 5.12 28.69
N TYR A 221 -14.29 4.13 28.88
CA TYR A 221 -13.21 3.78 27.96
C TYR A 221 -13.60 2.69 26.95
N ASN A 222 -14.79 2.09 27.07
CA ASN A 222 -15.14 0.91 26.24
C ASN A 222 -15.09 1.23 24.74
N ARG A 223 -15.72 2.31 24.30
CA ARG A 223 -15.74 2.68 22.88
C ARG A 223 -14.34 2.91 22.33
N ALA A 224 -13.49 3.61 23.06
CA ALA A 224 -12.12 3.89 22.65
C ALA A 224 -11.29 2.59 22.50
N ILE A 225 -11.36 1.72 23.50
CA ILE A 225 -10.65 0.44 23.48
C ILE A 225 -11.17 -0.45 22.36
N SER A 226 -12.49 -0.59 22.22
CA SER A 226 -13.11 -1.44 21.19
C SER A 226 -12.79 -0.96 19.78
N THR A 227 -12.86 0.34 19.54
CA THR A 227 -12.54 0.96 18.24
C THR A 227 -11.06 0.77 17.88
N LEU A 228 -10.14 1.02 18.79
CA LEU A 228 -8.71 0.85 18.53
C LEU A 228 -8.30 -0.63 18.40
N ALA A 229 -8.97 -1.53 19.09
CA ALA A 229 -8.78 -2.97 18.92
C ALA A 229 -9.29 -3.43 17.55
N ASN A 230 -10.45 -2.94 17.10
CA ASN A 230 -11.00 -3.20 15.77
C ASN A 230 -10.08 -2.65 14.67
N ALA A 231 -9.45 -1.52 14.89
CA ALA A 231 -8.43 -0.95 14.00
C ALA A 231 -7.07 -1.68 14.07
N GLY A 232 -6.89 -2.66 14.96
CA GLY A 232 -5.63 -3.39 15.14
C GLY A 232 -4.50 -2.58 15.82
N ILE A 233 -4.82 -1.38 16.35
CA ILE A 233 -3.85 -0.46 16.96
C ILE A 233 -3.46 -0.93 18.35
N ILE A 234 -4.41 -1.39 19.15
CA ILE A 234 -4.13 -1.95 20.46
C ILE A 234 -4.40 -3.46 20.49
N LYS A 235 -3.70 -4.12 21.39
CA LYS A 235 -3.86 -5.56 21.63
C LYS A 235 -3.90 -5.77 23.13
N GLY A 236 -4.73 -6.71 23.57
CA GLY A 236 -4.70 -7.22 24.93
C GLY A 236 -3.49 -8.12 25.17
N ASP A 237 -3.44 -8.69 26.35
CA ASP A 237 -2.48 -9.73 26.69
C ASP A 237 -2.98 -11.14 26.28
N PRO A 238 -2.10 -12.15 26.34
CA PRO A 238 -2.48 -13.52 25.95
C PRO A 238 -3.61 -14.14 26.80
N ALA A 239 -3.90 -13.58 27.98
CA ALA A 239 -5.00 -14.02 28.84
C ALA A 239 -6.37 -13.50 28.39
N GLY A 240 -6.42 -12.68 27.33
CA GLY A 240 -7.65 -12.08 26.83
C GLY A 240 -8.16 -10.91 27.67
N THR A 241 -7.26 -10.21 28.35
CA THR A 241 -7.55 -8.99 29.10
C THR A 241 -6.86 -7.79 28.50
N TYR A 242 -7.38 -6.57 28.75
CA TYR A 242 -6.75 -5.31 28.35
C TYR A 242 -6.11 -4.59 29.53
N ARG A 243 -6.58 -4.81 30.76
CA ARG A 243 -6.17 -4.17 32.01
C ARG A 243 -6.29 -2.64 31.96
N PRO A 244 -7.51 -2.11 31.75
CA PRO A 244 -7.72 -0.69 31.49
C PRO A 244 -7.26 0.23 32.65
N GLY A 245 -7.34 -0.23 33.88
CA GLY A 245 -6.96 0.52 35.07
C GLY A 245 -5.46 0.49 35.40
N ASP A 246 -4.68 -0.38 34.76
CA ASP A 246 -3.25 -0.48 35.03
C ASP A 246 -2.50 0.70 34.39
N ALA A 247 -1.45 1.17 35.05
CA ALA A 247 -0.51 2.12 34.46
C ALA A 247 0.18 1.45 33.27
N ILE A 248 0.24 2.16 32.13
CA ILE A 248 0.92 1.67 30.93
C ILE A 248 2.42 1.77 31.08
N THR A 249 3.15 0.76 30.59
CA THR A 249 4.60 0.78 30.56
C THR A 249 5.15 1.51 29.33
N ARG A 250 6.41 1.94 29.39
CA ARG A 250 7.12 2.56 28.27
C ARG A 250 7.19 1.61 27.07
N ALA A 251 7.35 0.30 27.29
CA ALA A 251 7.34 -0.72 26.24
C ALA A 251 5.97 -0.86 25.55
N GLU A 252 4.90 -0.88 26.34
CA GLU A 252 3.53 -0.95 25.80
C GLU A 252 3.17 0.30 24.98
N MET A 253 3.56 1.49 25.44
CA MET A 253 3.41 2.73 24.68
C MET A 253 4.20 2.70 23.38
N ALA A 254 5.47 2.28 23.42
CA ALA A 254 6.30 2.12 22.22
C ALA A 254 5.66 1.14 21.21
N ALA A 255 5.07 0.05 21.70
CA ALA A 255 4.37 -0.90 20.84
C ALA A 255 3.09 -0.35 20.19
N ILE A 256 2.40 0.60 20.84
CA ILE A 256 1.24 1.28 20.25
C ILE A 256 1.70 2.25 19.16
N ILE A 257 2.63 3.17 19.47
CA ILE A 257 3.08 4.19 18.50
C ILE A 257 3.81 3.59 17.30
N ALA A 258 4.54 2.49 17.50
CA ALA A 258 5.24 1.79 16.42
C ALA A 258 4.30 1.30 15.29
N ARG A 259 3.01 1.12 15.58
CA ARG A 259 2.02 0.69 14.56
C ARG A 259 1.61 1.80 13.59
N PHE A 260 1.98 3.05 13.91
CA PHE A 260 1.74 4.19 13.02
C PHE A 260 2.94 4.54 12.13
N GLY A 261 4.01 3.75 12.17
CA GLY A 261 5.27 4.04 11.53
C GLY A 261 5.74 3.05 10.50
N ASP A 262 6.68 3.53 9.70
CA ASP A 262 7.41 2.74 8.73
C ASP A 262 8.55 1.97 9.39
N PHE A 263 8.78 0.75 8.91
CA PHE A 263 9.93 -0.07 9.30
C PHE A 263 11.19 0.45 8.60
N LYS A 264 12.03 1.17 9.36
CA LYS A 264 13.38 1.53 8.91
C LYS A 264 14.37 0.54 9.50
N GLU A 265 15.08 -0.21 8.67
CA GLU A 265 16.17 -1.07 9.12
C GLU A 265 17.33 -0.23 9.67
N GLY A 266 18.07 -0.76 10.68
CA GLY A 266 19.24 -0.11 11.26
C GLY A 266 18.94 0.91 12.34
N GLY A 267 17.85 0.71 13.09
CA GLY A 267 17.40 1.62 14.13
C GLY A 267 18.30 1.75 15.34
N LYS A 268 18.10 2.85 16.08
CA LYS A 268 18.71 3.11 17.38
C LYS A 268 18.26 2.05 18.37
N THR A 269 19.21 1.39 19.03
CA THR A 269 18.96 0.41 20.08
C THR A 269 19.34 0.95 21.47
N PHE A 270 18.93 0.25 22.54
CA PHE A 270 19.20 0.59 23.92
C PHE A 270 19.77 -0.61 24.67
N ASN A 271 20.54 -0.35 25.73
CA ASN A 271 21.32 -1.39 26.43
C ASN A 271 20.46 -2.41 27.18
N ASP A 272 19.18 -2.07 27.46
CA ASP A 272 18.29 -2.84 28.35
C ASP A 272 17.07 -3.44 27.64
N ILE A 273 17.08 -3.50 26.30
CA ILE A 273 15.94 -4.04 25.52
C ILE A 273 16.25 -5.38 24.84
N SER A 274 17.49 -5.87 24.91
CA SER A 274 17.87 -7.12 24.26
C SER A 274 17.05 -8.30 24.80
N GLY A 275 16.38 -9.02 23.91
CA GLY A 275 15.47 -10.13 24.25
C GLY A 275 14.14 -9.72 24.88
N HIS A 276 13.86 -8.43 25.06
CA HIS A 276 12.58 -7.95 25.51
C HIS A 276 11.51 -8.11 24.41
N TRP A 277 10.28 -8.50 24.76
CA TRP A 277 9.19 -8.71 23.80
C TRP A 277 8.92 -7.50 22.89
N ALA A 278 9.13 -6.28 23.39
CA ALA A 278 8.90 -5.04 22.67
C ALA A 278 10.16 -4.51 21.96
N GLN A 279 11.28 -5.23 21.96
CA GLN A 279 12.55 -4.75 21.39
C GLN A 279 12.34 -4.16 19.98
N LYS A 280 11.71 -4.91 19.08
CA LYS A 280 11.46 -4.48 17.70
C LYS A 280 10.61 -3.21 17.61
N TYR A 281 9.62 -3.05 18.46
CA TYR A 281 8.75 -1.86 18.49
C TYR A 281 9.50 -0.63 19.03
N ILE A 282 10.35 -0.83 20.07
CA ILE A 282 11.17 0.23 20.65
C ILE A 282 12.20 0.73 19.62
N GLU A 283 12.90 -0.19 18.95
CA GLU A 283 13.86 0.15 17.90
C GLU A 283 13.18 0.89 16.74
N LEU A 284 11.98 0.46 16.31
CA LEU A 284 11.21 1.12 15.28
C LEU A 284 10.81 2.55 15.68
N ALA A 285 10.25 2.72 16.87
CA ALA A 285 9.85 4.04 17.36
C ALA A 285 11.05 4.98 17.54
N ALA A 286 12.21 4.44 17.96
CA ALA A 286 13.44 5.19 18.08
C ALA A 286 14.02 5.61 16.72
N SER A 287 13.94 4.75 15.72
CA SER A 287 14.38 5.02 14.33
C SER A 287 13.57 6.12 13.68
N ASN A 288 12.28 6.22 14.01
CA ASN A 288 11.41 7.30 13.57
C ASN A 288 11.57 8.61 14.39
N GLY A 289 12.42 8.61 15.44
CA GLY A 289 12.62 9.77 16.29
C GLY A 289 11.50 10.04 17.30
N TRP A 290 10.55 9.11 17.45
CA TRP A 290 9.39 9.28 18.35
C TRP A 290 9.70 9.05 19.81
N ILE A 291 10.69 8.21 20.09
CA ILE A 291 11.17 7.95 21.45
C ILE A 291 12.65 8.26 21.58
N ASN A 292 13.01 8.74 22.77
CA ASN A 292 14.37 8.89 23.20
C ASN A 292 14.62 8.01 24.43
N GLY A 293 15.82 7.43 24.52
CA GLY A 293 16.26 6.77 25.73
C GLY A 293 16.72 7.76 26.77
N ASN A 294 17.21 7.23 27.89
CA ASN A 294 17.85 8.00 28.94
C ASN A 294 19.32 8.32 28.57
N PRO A 295 19.92 9.32 29.22
CA PRO A 295 21.34 9.66 28.99
C PRO A 295 22.32 8.51 29.30
N ASP A 296 21.92 7.54 30.12
CA ASP A 296 22.69 6.34 30.44
C ASP A 296 22.64 5.23 29.38
N GLY A 297 21.95 5.48 28.25
CA GLY A 297 21.78 4.54 27.15
C GLY A 297 20.67 3.50 27.37
N THR A 298 19.88 3.62 28.44
CA THR A 298 18.75 2.73 28.72
C THR A 298 17.41 3.29 28.16
N PHE A 299 16.44 2.41 27.92
CA PHE A 299 15.06 2.78 27.61
C PHE A 299 14.11 2.62 28.81
N LYS A 300 14.42 1.71 29.72
CA LYS A 300 13.61 1.30 30.88
C LYS A 300 12.22 0.78 30.45
N PRO A 301 12.15 -0.29 29.67
CA PRO A 301 10.93 -0.76 29.01
C PRO A 301 9.78 -1.09 29.97
N ASN A 302 10.10 -1.63 31.15
CA ASN A 302 9.11 -2.05 32.14
C ASN A 302 8.66 -0.96 33.11
N ASN A 303 9.25 0.24 33.03
CA ASN A 303 8.81 1.36 33.87
C ASN A 303 7.47 1.90 33.35
N ASN A 304 6.61 2.31 34.29
CA ASN A 304 5.42 3.07 33.94
C ASN A 304 5.83 4.41 33.32
N ILE A 305 4.99 4.91 32.40
CA ILE A 305 5.19 6.18 31.71
C ILE A 305 4.32 7.26 32.33
N THR A 306 4.85 8.47 32.45
CA THR A 306 4.07 9.64 32.91
C THR A 306 3.26 10.26 31.78
N ARG A 307 2.26 11.09 32.14
CA ARG A 307 1.46 11.85 31.16
C ARG A 307 2.34 12.73 30.28
N ALA A 308 3.30 13.43 30.86
CA ALA A 308 4.24 14.28 30.13
C ALA A 308 5.10 13.48 29.14
N GLU A 309 5.62 12.32 29.55
CA GLU A 309 6.38 11.45 28.63
C GLU A 309 5.49 10.88 27.51
N THR A 310 4.25 10.50 27.82
CA THR A 310 3.26 10.04 26.84
C THR A 310 2.95 11.12 25.80
N VAL A 311 2.66 12.35 26.25
CA VAL A 311 2.39 13.49 25.40
C VAL A 311 3.58 13.81 24.49
N ALA A 312 4.80 13.83 25.04
CA ALA A 312 6.00 14.09 24.26
C ALA A 312 6.25 13.03 23.16
N MET A 313 5.91 11.77 23.42
CA MET A 313 5.96 10.73 22.39
C MET A 313 4.88 10.95 21.31
N ILE A 314 3.66 11.25 21.72
CA ILE A 314 2.54 11.48 20.79
C ILE A 314 2.80 12.72 19.92
N ASN A 315 3.26 13.84 20.46
CA ASN A 315 3.56 15.05 19.70
C ASN A 315 4.64 14.78 18.62
N ARG A 316 5.61 13.91 18.91
CA ARG A 316 6.60 13.48 17.89
C ARG A 316 6.00 12.59 16.80
N VAL A 317 5.06 11.70 17.16
CA VAL A 317 4.32 10.87 16.17
C VAL A 317 3.48 11.75 15.24
N LEU A 318 2.93 12.83 15.78
CA LEU A 318 2.08 13.77 15.05
C LEU A 318 2.89 14.87 14.35
N ASP A 319 4.22 14.89 14.50
CA ASP A 319 5.11 15.94 14.01
C ASP A 319 4.78 17.36 14.56
N ARG A 320 4.21 17.45 15.75
CA ARG A 320 3.79 18.68 16.43
C ARG A 320 4.80 19.09 17.49
N GLN A 321 5.82 19.80 17.10
CA GLN A 321 6.91 20.20 17.99
C GLN A 321 7.19 21.70 17.85
N THR A 322 7.28 22.41 18.96
CA THR A 322 7.80 23.78 19.03
C THR A 322 9.26 23.77 19.48
N LYS A 323 10.10 24.66 18.95
CA LYS A 323 11.52 24.75 19.31
C LYS A 323 11.71 25.46 20.64
N ASP A 324 11.00 26.55 20.83
CA ASP A 324 11.09 27.43 21.99
C ASP A 324 9.71 27.79 22.56
N VAL A 325 9.67 28.32 23.78
CA VAL A 325 8.44 28.82 24.39
C VAL A 325 7.87 30.01 23.60
N SER A 326 8.72 30.79 22.92
CA SER A 326 8.31 31.90 22.05
C SER A 326 7.58 31.45 20.76
N ASP A 327 7.60 30.16 20.45
CA ASP A 327 6.83 29.60 19.34
C ASP A 327 5.37 29.29 19.74
N LEU A 328 5.07 29.28 21.04
CA LEU A 328 3.71 29.19 21.55
C LEU A 328 3.01 30.54 21.50
N LEU A 329 1.70 30.55 21.66
CA LEU A 329 0.95 31.79 21.88
C LEU A 329 1.27 32.41 23.27
N PRO A 330 1.02 33.72 23.45
CA PRO A 330 1.10 34.31 24.78
C PRO A 330 0.28 33.55 25.83
N VAL A 331 0.83 33.41 27.04
CA VAL A 331 0.18 32.66 28.15
C VAL A 331 -1.28 33.12 28.38
N SER A 332 -1.58 34.41 28.21
CA SER A 332 -2.92 34.96 28.35
C SER A 332 -3.93 34.49 27.29
N GLN A 333 -3.46 33.89 26.22
CA GLN A 333 -4.30 33.39 25.12
C GLN A 333 -4.46 31.86 25.15
N MET A 334 -3.71 31.17 26.01
CA MET A 334 -3.73 29.72 26.13
C MET A 334 -4.58 29.24 27.30
N THR A 335 -5.08 28.01 27.21
CA THR A 335 -5.57 27.27 28.36
C THR A 335 -4.39 26.90 29.23
N ASN A 336 -4.40 27.30 30.50
CA ASN A 336 -3.29 27.12 31.44
C ASN A 336 -3.68 26.22 32.61
N TRP A 337 -2.73 25.44 33.09
CA TRP A 337 -2.88 24.46 34.14
C TRP A 337 -1.98 24.87 35.33
N SER A 338 -2.54 24.94 36.55
CA SER A 338 -1.77 25.42 37.69
C SER A 338 -0.52 24.62 38.03
N ASP A 339 -0.45 23.36 37.60
CA ASP A 339 0.68 22.46 37.76
C ASP A 339 1.62 22.41 36.54
N ASN A 340 1.34 23.23 35.48
CA ASN A 340 2.15 23.35 34.27
C ASN A 340 2.45 24.83 33.94
N MET A 341 2.84 25.63 34.93
CA MET A 341 3.16 27.05 34.72
C MET A 341 4.66 27.33 34.58
N ASP A 342 5.51 26.41 34.97
CA ASP A 342 6.96 26.56 34.90
C ASP A 342 7.46 26.26 33.49
N THR A 343 7.75 27.32 32.72
CA THR A 343 8.22 27.25 31.32
C THR A 343 9.60 26.60 31.17
N ALA A 344 10.38 26.45 32.26
CA ALA A 344 11.67 25.76 32.27
C ALA A 344 11.55 24.24 32.35
N LYS A 345 10.37 23.70 32.64
CA LYS A 345 10.14 22.26 32.62
C LYS A 345 10.21 21.72 31.19
N TRP A 346 10.92 20.62 31.02
CA TRP A 346 11.14 19.98 29.72
C TRP A 346 9.84 19.64 29.00
N TYR A 347 8.78 19.35 29.73
CA TYR A 347 7.46 18.96 29.22
C TYR A 347 6.50 20.14 29.02
N TYR A 348 6.85 21.37 29.43
CA TYR A 348 5.92 22.50 29.40
C TYR A 348 5.26 22.68 28.03
N ARG A 349 6.07 22.73 26.98
CA ARG A 349 5.58 22.93 25.59
C ARG A 349 4.75 21.76 25.10
N ASP A 350 5.19 20.54 25.37
CA ASP A 350 4.44 19.34 24.99
C ASP A 350 3.07 19.27 25.67
N MET A 351 2.98 19.62 26.94
CA MET A 351 1.71 19.70 27.67
C MET A 351 0.81 20.82 27.17
N GLN A 352 1.34 21.96 26.76
CA GLN A 352 0.57 23.03 26.14
C GLN A 352 -0.01 22.56 24.80
N GLU A 353 0.79 21.91 23.95
CA GLU A 353 0.37 21.31 22.67
C GLU A 353 -0.82 20.35 22.87
N ALA A 354 -0.75 19.48 23.85
CA ALA A 354 -1.74 18.46 24.08
C ALA A 354 -3.07 18.99 24.66
N THR A 355 -3.05 20.18 25.28
CA THR A 355 -4.17 20.74 26.04
C THR A 355 -4.80 21.99 25.42
N ASN A 356 -4.29 22.46 24.30
CA ASN A 356 -4.77 23.63 23.61
C ASN A 356 -5.13 23.34 22.16
N ASN A 357 -6.32 23.65 21.73
CA ASN A 357 -6.68 23.66 20.31
C ASN A 357 -6.17 24.93 19.64
N HIS A 358 -5.40 24.83 18.56
CA HIS A 358 -4.73 25.98 17.94
C HIS A 358 -4.44 25.72 16.46
N LYS A 359 -4.05 26.78 15.75
CA LYS A 359 -3.40 26.69 14.44
C LYS A 359 -1.90 26.87 14.60
N ALA A 360 -1.14 26.18 13.80
CA ALA A 360 0.31 26.30 13.73
C ALA A 360 0.79 26.40 12.28
N GLU A 361 1.97 26.95 12.10
CA GLU A 361 2.66 27.00 10.82
C GLU A 361 4.04 26.39 10.98
N ARG A 362 4.44 25.59 9.98
CA ARG A 362 5.78 24.98 9.93
C ARG A 362 6.86 26.03 9.74
N VAL A 363 7.91 25.97 10.56
CA VAL A 363 9.05 26.90 10.45
C VAL A 363 10.00 26.44 9.35
N GLY A 364 9.82 26.94 8.16
CA GLY A 364 10.60 26.56 6.98
C GLY A 364 10.52 25.05 6.70
N ASN A 365 11.66 24.42 6.42
CA ASN A 365 11.76 22.98 6.19
C ASN A 365 12.12 22.19 7.47
N SER A 366 11.87 22.76 8.67
CA SER A 366 12.19 22.11 9.93
C SER A 366 11.03 21.23 10.42
N ILE A 367 11.31 20.41 11.45
CA ILE A 367 10.26 19.66 12.17
C ILE A 367 9.48 20.53 13.15
N TYR A 368 9.88 21.81 13.33
CA TYR A 368 9.32 22.71 14.32
C TYR A 368 8.21 23.57 13.74
N GLU A 369 7.27 23.93 14.60
CA GLU A 369 6.09 24.74 14.32
C GLU A 369 6.02 25.95 15.22
N LYS A 370 5.31 26.96 14.76
CA LYS A 370 4.95 28.13 15.54
C LYS A 370 3.43 28.29 15.56
N TRP A 371 2.87 28.49 16.75
CA TRP A 371 1.45 28.70 16.93
C TRP A 371 1.04 30.08 16.44
N THR A 372 -0.10 30.13 15.73
CA THR A 372 -0.57 31.38 15.10
C THR A 372 -1.90 31.85 15.66
N GLU A 373 -2.78 30.94 16.09
CA GLU A 373 -4.14 31.26 16.54
C GLU A 373 -4.64 30.24 17.55
N LYS A 374 -5.25 30.70 18.67
CA LYS A 374 -5.99 29.82 19.59
C LYS A 374 -7.37 29.54 19.03
N LEU A 375 -7.73 28.29 18.95
CA LEU A 375 -9.09 27.84 18.61
C LEU A 375 -9.86 27.43 19.87
N PRO A 376 -11.21 27.38 19.82
CA PRO A 376 -11.99 26.79 20.90
C PRO A 376 -11.56 25.34 21.15
N ASP A 377 -11.36 24.99 22.42
CA ASP A 377 -11.06 23.62 22.80
C ASP A 377 -12.24 22.69 22.50
N ILE A 378 -11.94 21.46 22.03
CA ILE A 378 -12.97 20.48 21.75
C ILE A 378 -13.54 19.95 23.08
N ASP A 379 -14.87 19.95 23.18
CA ASP A 379 -15.58 19.26 24.25
C ASP A 379 -15.70 17.76 23.95
N TRP A 380 -14.73 17.01 24.41
CA TRP A 380 -14.69 15.56 24.22
C TRP A 380 -15.80 14.81 24.97
N ALA A 381 -16.47 15.44 25.98
CA ALA A 381 -17.60 14.82 26.62
C ALA A 381 -18.80 14.68 25.68
N SER A 382 -18.91 15.57 24.67
CA SER A 382 -19.97 15.53 23.66
C SER A 382 -19.81 14.32 22.71
N TYR A 383 -18.62 13.73 22.60
CA TYR A 383 -18.36 12.55 21.77
C TYR A 383 -18.78 11.23 22.44
N GLN A 384 -19.37 11.27 23.63
CA GLN A 384 -19.84 10.09 24.39
C GLN A 384 -18.74 9.00 24.51
N ILE A 385 -17.55 9.43 24.88
CA ILE A 385 -16.42 8.52 25.19
C ILE A 385 -16.56 8.09 26.65
#